data_00976c53b8e920068b44f9fa8515899a
#
_entry.id   00976c53b8e920068b44f9fa8515899a
#
_cell.length_a   1.000
_cell.length_b   1.000
_cell.length_c   1.000
_cell.angle_alpha   90.00
_cell.angle_beta   90.00
_cell.angle_gamma   90.00
#
_symmetry.space_group_name_H-M   'P 1'
#
loop_
_entity.id
_entity.type
_entity.pdbx_description
1 polymer ?
#
loop_
_entity_poly.entity_id
_entity_poly.type
_entity_poly.pdbx_seq_one_letter_code
_entity_poly.pdbx_strand_id
1 'polypeptide(L)'
;MDDFEQEGINEELIEFAIRESIQDSYKLPCWTQTNRKESNSEEFMKIMAAIHKGDVSALQVMSGCTSAFRERDGRGWLPLHAAVVQPQQEILQTVLQVVLQFTDLTLEEKTDDGETFLTLAAEAGLVENIKILLHHGASPHNTNDRNESPLLLAVRQKSYDMVLSLIMGGAFVEQVCLSKWTATHEAAKVGCPAVLMLLLRHGAKVTARDGHGVTPLGIAAEYGNTEALEILIQHGGDVNAQATNGDTVLYDAAGNGNLDSIKLLLQHGANPNVASYACQLPIHRAAYEGHILALRTLIPITTKKAIRLSGQNPVHSAADGGQAECLELLLQKGYDVNALLGMHISENYSDLRKSPLYFAVCNGDVTCAEMLLTAGARTDLDPLRCILVAVRAERYELVRLLLSYGAEVNCYFNAICNTQFPTALQYCLKDPVMMRLLLNSGYDAYKCFQCCHGYSEETDSTWKELHNQAYRIYSQPNVISFCEYVSVSWLTHVVGGVVRTLLDYVIHVNICPNLRRILERRPEWEEILDILSKPRSLQHLCRHVVRGHMSPRTLNCPKAMATVPFPPRLKNYLTYSDFDLFGMT
;
A
#
# COMPACT_ATOMS: atom_id res chain seq x y z
N MET A 1 27.59 -8.56 -8.95
CA MET A 1 27.09 -7.84 -7.76
C MET A 1 26.03 -6.82 -8.16
N ASP A 2 25.46 -7.01 -9.38
CA ASP A 2 24.56 -6.06 -10.05
C ASP A 2 23.12 -6.59 -10.26
N ASP A 3 22.79 -7.78 -9.72
CA ASP A 3 21.48 -8.42 -9.97
C ASP A 3 20.44 -8.19 -8.85
N PHE A 4 20.84 -7.63 -7.70
CA PHE A 4 19.92 -7.42 -6.57
C PHE A 4 19.28 -6.01 -6.49
N GLU A 5 19.79 -5.03 -7.24
CA GLU A 5 19.15 -3.69 -7.30
C GLU A 5 18.04 -3.60 -8.36
N GLN A 6 17.94 -4.56 -9.28
CA GLN A 6 16.93 -4.55 -10.33
C GLN A 6 15.58 -5.15 -9.93
N GLU A 7 15.51 -6.02 -8.91
CA GLU A 7 14.23 -6.61 -8.48
C GLU A 7 13.36 -5.64 -7.66
N GLY A 8 13.96 -4.80 -6.79
CA GLY A 8 13.20 -3.81 -5.99
C GLY A 8 12.62 -2.66 -6.82
N ILE A 9 13.27 -2.31 -7.94
CA ILE A 9 12.79 -1.26 -8.87
C ILE A 9 11.62 -1.78 -9.72
N ASN A 10 11.55 -3.08 -9.97
CA ASN A 10 10.46 -3.69 -10.74
C ASN A 10 9.14 -3.77 -9.96
N GLU A 11 9.15 -3.98 -8.65
CA GLU A 11 7.91 -4.04 -7.86
C GLU A 11 7.25 -2.66 -7.71
N GLU A 12 8.00 -1.61 -7.44
CA GLU A 12 7.46 -0.24 -7.41
C GLU A 12 6.94 0.23 -8.77
N LEU A 13 7.62 -0.15 -9.86
CA LEU A 13 7.16 0.14 -11.22
C LEU A 13 5.91 -0.68 -11.60
N ILE A 14 5.79 -1.90 -11.11
CA ILE A 14 4.61 -2.75 -11.31
C ILE A 14 3.43 -2.21 -10.49
N GLU A 15 3.64 -1.81 -9.21
CA GLU A 15 2.59 -1.16 -8.41
C GLU A 15 2.16 0.19 -9.00
N PHE A 16 3.11 0.99 -9.49
CA PHE A 16 2.81 2.24 -10.19
C PHE A 16 2.01 2.00 -11.48
N ALA A 17 2.41 1.01 -12.29
CA ALA A 17 1.72 0.63 -13.52
C ALA A 17 0.31 0.06 -13.25
N ILE A 18 0.13 -0.70 -12.15
CA ILE A 18 -1.19 -1.19 -11.71
C ILE A 18 -2.06 -0.02 -11.24
N ARG A 19 -1.53 0.93 -10.47
CA ARG A 19 -2.26 2.13 -10.03
C ARG A 19 -2.66 3.04 -11.21
N GLU A 20 -1.78 3.26 -12.17
CA GLU A 20 -2.13 3.98 -13.40
C GLU A 20 -3.18 3.24 -14.24
N SER A 21 -3.06 1.92 -14.38
CA SER A 21 -4.03 1.08 -15.10
C SER A 21 -5.42 1.11 -14.46
N ILE A 22 -5.50 1.21 -13.11
CA ILE A 22 -6.77 1.35 -12.37
C ILE A 22 -7.33 2.77 -12.51
N GLN A 23 -6.50 3.81 -12.52
CA GLN A 23 -6.94 5.19 -12.74
C GLN A 23 -7.37 5.47 -14.18
N ASP A 24 -6.76 4.81 -15.16
CA ASP A 24 -7.15 4.92 -16.56
C ASP A 24 -8.45 4.16 -16.89
N SER A 25 -8.85 3.20 -16.05
CA SER A 25 -10.15 2.51 -16.19
C SER A 25 -11.37 3.41 -15.93
N TYR A 26 -11.16 4.59 -15.32
CA TYR A 26 -12.21 5.59 -15.06
C TYR A 26 -12.16 6.82 -15.97
N LYS A 27 -11.18 6.91 -16.87
CA LYS A 27 -11.18 7.95 -17.92
C LYS A 27 -11.83 7.38 -19.17
N LEU A 28 -12.91 8.01 -19.59
CA LEU A 28 -13.46 7.84 -20.95
C LEU A 28 -12.30 7.90 -21.96
N PRO A 29 -12.19 6.94 -22.90
CA PRO A 29 -11.05 6.86 -23.79
C PRO A 29 -10.90 8.13 -24.61
N CYS A 30 -9.79 8.82 -24.43
CA CYS A 30 -9.36 9.87 -25.33
C CYS A 30 -8.91 9.21 -26.65
N TRP A 31 -9.63 9.52 -27.70
CA TRP A 31 -9.50 8.98 -29.05
C TRP A 31 -8.11 9.20 -29.65
N THR A 32 -7.28 8.17 -29.70
CA THR A 32 -6.15 8.15 -30.64
C THR A 32 -6.65 7.60 -31.96
N GLN A 33 -6.72 8.48 -32.95
CA GLN A 33 -7.01 8.15 -34.34
C GLN A 33 -5.95 7.19 -34.87
N THR A 34 -6.30 5.91 -35.01
CA THR A 34 -5.58 5.02 -35.93
C THR A 34 -6.09 5.29 -37.34
N ASN A 35 -5.21 5.81 -38.20
CA ASN A 35 -5.46 6.07 -39.59
C ASN A 35 -5.78 4.78 -40.36
N ARG A 36 -7.05 4.40 -40.48
CA ARG A 36 -7.61 3.69 -41.63
C ARG A 36 -8.53 4.65 -42.35
N LYS A 37 -8.01 5.33 -43.37
CA LYS A 37 -8.81 6.06 -44.36
C LYS A 37 -9.37 5.06 -45.37
N GLU A 38 -10.50 4.45 -45.04
CA GLU A 38 -11.51 4.10 -46.07
C GLU A 38 -12.62 5.14 -45.92
N SER A 39 -12.84 5.94 -46.94
CA SER A 39 -13.97 6.89 -46.97
C SER A 39 -15.24 6.06 -47.14
N ASN A 40 -15.98 5.89 -46.05
CA ASN A 40 -17.32 5.29 -46.11
C ASN A 40 -18.21 6.05 -47.11
N SER A 41 -19.17 5.33 -47.73
CA SER A 41 -20.06 5.92 -48.69
C SER A 41 -20.91 7.06 -48.08
N GLU A 42 -21.37 7.98 -48.90
CA GLU A 42 -22.22 9.08 -48.43
C GLU A 42 -23.53 8.53 -47.85
N GLU A 43 -24.03 7.45 -48.42
CA GLU A 43 -25.21 6.71 -47.96
C GLU A 43 -25.01 6.13 -46.56
N PHE A 44 -23.85 5.50 -46.28
CA PHE A 44 -23.50 4.99 -44.95
C PHE A 44 -23.52 6.12 -43.89
N MET A 45 -22.90 7.26 -44.21
CA MET A 45 -22.86 8.40 -43.30
C MET A 45 -24.27 8.96 -43.00
N LYS A 46 -25.15 8.98 -44.01
CA LYS A 46 -26.56 9.39 -43.85
C LYS A 46 -27.33 8.40 -42.98
N ILE A 47 -27.14 7.10 -43.18
CA ILE A 47 -27.77 6.04 -42.37
C ILE A 47 -27.31 6.14 -40.93
N MET A 48 -26.01 6.24 -40.65
CA MET A 48 -25.47 6.40 -39.29
C MET A 48 -26.02 7.68 -38.64
N ALA A 49 -26.08 8.79 -39.36
CA ALA A 49 -26.64 10.03 -38.84
C ALA A 49 -28.14 9.92 -38.52
N ALA A 50 -28.94 9.21 -39.36
CA ALA A 50 -30.35 8.97 -39.10
C ALA A 50 -30.55 8.06 -37.86
N ILE A 51 -29.74 7.01 -37.70
CA ILE A 51 -29.76 6.14 -36.51
C ILE A 51 -29.47 6.96 -35.25
N HIS A 52 -28.40 7.75 -35.24
CA HIS A 52 -28.01 8.56 -34.07
C HIS A 52 -29.05 9.67 -33.73
N LYS A 53 -29.77 10.21 -34.74
CA LYS A 53 -30.83 11.18 -34.53
C LYS A 53 -32.17 10.56 -34.14
N GLY A 54 -32.34 9.28 -34.32
CA GLY A 54 -33.61 8.61 -34.09
C GLY A 54 -34.63 8.82 -35.22
N ASP A 55 -34.20 9.16 -36.44
CA ASP A 55 -35.07 9.47 -37.56
C ASP A 55 -35.46 8.20 -38.33
N VAL A 56 -36.55 7.57 -37.89
CA VAL A 56 -37.10 6.36 -38.50
C VAL A 56 -37.56 6.63 -39.96
N SER A 57 -38.12 7.82 -40.24
CA SER A 57 -38.62 8.17 -41.58
C SER A 57 -37.48 8.23 -42.61
N ALA A 58 -36.35 8.85 -42.21
CA ALA A 58 -35.17 8.90 -43.06
C ALA A 58 -34.60 7.49 -43.31
N LEU A 59 -34.55 6.61 -42.27
CA LEU A 59 -34.12 5.23 -42.42
C LEU A 59 -34.99 4.42 -43.37
N GLN A 60 -36.32 4.59 -43.31
CA GLN A 60 -37.25 3.91 -44.22
C GLN A 60 -37.02 4.31 -45.67
N VAL A 61 -36.74 5.58 -45.93
CA VAL A 61 -36.43 6.06 -47.30
C VAL A 61 -35.12 5.46 -47.79
N MET A 62 -34.11 5.29 -46.88
CA MET A 62 -32.81 4.75 -47.24
C MET A 62 -32.72 3.21 -47.18
N SER A 63 -33.81 2.49 -46.86
CA SER A 63 -33.85 1.03 -46.79
C SER A 63 -33.48 0.32 -48.11
N GLY A 64 -33.59 1.04 -49.25
CA GLY A 64 -33.16 0.54 -50.56
C GLY A 64 -31.64 0.59 -50.78
N CYS A 65 -30.86 1.31 -49.96
CA CYS A 65 -29.40 1.42 -50.08
C CYS A 65 -28.72 0.25 -49.41
N THR A 66 -29.00 -0.97 -49.84
CA THR A 66 -28.61 -2.22 -49.15
C THR A 66 -27.12 -2.42 -48.93
N SER A 67 -26.27 -1.90 -49.85
CA SER A 67 -24.81 -1.98 -49.73
C SER A 67 -24.25 -1.20 -48.52
N ALA A 68 -24.83 -0.03 -48.23
CA ALA A 68 -24.39 0.82 -47.15
C ALA A 68 -24.64 0.23 -45.74
N PHE A 69 -25.63 -0.68 -45.58
CA PHE A 69 -25.86 -1.40 -44.33
C PHE A 69 -24.81 -2.47 -44.03
N ARG A 70 -23.91 -2.76 -44.96
CA ARG A 70 -22.78 -3.71 -44.81
C ARG A 70 -21.45 -3.03 -44.52
N GLU A 71 -21.40 -1.71 -44.68
CA GLU A 71 -20.19 -0.95 -44.40
C GLU A 71 -19.93 -0.87 -42.90
N ARG A 72 -18.64 -0.84 -42.52
CA ARG A 72 -18.20 -0.68 -41.14
C ARG A 72 -17.54 0.68 -40.94
N ASP A 73 -17.80 1.28 -39.82
CA ASP A 73 -17.10 2.52 -39.44
C ASP A 73 -15.64 2.22 -38.98
N GLY A 74 -14.90 3.26 -38.59
CA GLY A 74 -13.52 3.13 -38.11
C GLY A 74 -13.35 2.32 -36.80
N ARG A 75 -14.46 1.84 -36.18
CA ARG A 75 -14.49 0.98 -34.99
C ARG A 75 -15.00 -0.43 -35.32
N GLY A 76 -15.17 -0.72 -36.60
CA GLY A 76 -15.77 -1.99 -37.05
C GLY A 76 -17.29 -2.07 -36.85
N TRP A 77 -17.97 -0.95 -36.55
CA TRP A 77 -19.41 -0.94 -36.33
C TRP A 77 -20.19 -0.96 -37.65
N LEU A 78 -21.10 -1.90 -37.76
CA LEU A 78 -22.16 -1.90 -38.76
C LEU A 78 -23.31 -0.95 -38.33
N PRO A 79 -24.17 -0.46 -39.25
CA PRO A 79 -25.39 0.28 -38.89
C PRO A 79 -26.27 -0.46 -37.86
N LEU A 80 -26.27 -1.80 -37.88
CA LEU A 80 -27.00 -2.61 -36.90
C LEU A 80 -26.39 -2.48 -35.48
N HIS A 81 -25.05 -2.40 -35.33
CA HIS A 81 -24.44 -2.12 -34.03
C HIS A 81 -24.87 -0.80 -33.44
N ALA A 82 -24.93 0.24 -34.28
CA ALA A 82 -25.43 1.56 -33.88
C ALA A 82 -26.91 1.55 -33.53
N ALA A 83 -27.74 0.79 -34.26
CA ALA A 83 -29.17 0.69 -34.02
C ALA A 83 -29.52 -0.06 -32.73
N VAL A 84 -28.73 -1.07 -32.38
CA VAL A 84 -28.94 -1.89 -31.16
C VAL A 84 -28.78 -1.09 -29.87
N VAL A 85 -27.94 -0.06 -29.86
CA VAL A 85 -27.73 0.81 -28.69
C VAL A 85 -28.71 2.01 -28.65
N GLN A 86 -29.66 2.11 -29.59
CA GLN A 86 -30.69 3.13 -29.58
C GLN A 86 -31.90 2.69 -28.74
N PRO A 87 -32.48 3.59 -27.93
CA PRO A 87 -33.63 3.24 -27.09
C PRO A 87 -34.95 3.10 -27.90
N GLN A 88 -34.99 3.61 -29.13
CA GLN A 88 -36.14 3.54 -29.99
C GLN A 88 -36.16 2.23 -30.77
N GLN A 89 -37.12 1.36 -30.45
CA GLN A 89 -37.22 0.02 -31.03
C GLN A 89 -37.46 0.04 -32.54
N GLU A 90 -38.19 1.03 -33.07
CA GLU A 90 -38.51 1.19 -34.47
C GLU A 90 -37.23 1.31 -35.33
N ILE A 91 -36.16 1.93 -34.79
CA ILE A 91 -34.88 2.05 -35.47
C ILE A 91 -34.26 0.66 -35.65
N LEU A 92 -34.16 -0.12 -34.55
CA LEU A 92 -33.65 -1.47 -34.59
C LEU A 92 -34.47 -2.35 -35.56
N GLN A 93 -35.79 -2.29 -35.46
CA GLN A 93 -36.69 -3.06 -36.35
C GLN A 93 -36.50 -2.70 -37.81
N THR A 94 -36.42 -1.41 -38.14
CA THR A 94 -36.20 -0.94 -39.50
C THR A 94 -34.86 -1.43 -40.06
N VAL A 95 -33.80 -1.32 -39.29
CA VAL A 95 -32.45 -1.78 -39.71
C VAL A 95 -32.43 -3.30 -39.86
N LEU A 96 -33.03 -4.06 -38.91
CA LEU A 96 -33.11 -5.52 -38.98
C LEU A 96 -33.89 -6.01 -40.23
N GLN A 97 -35.00 -5.36 -40.61
CA GLN A 97 -35.74 -5.72 -41.79
C GLN A 97 -34.89 -5.66 -43.07
N VAL A 98 -33.94 -4.72 -43.12
CA VAL A 98 -33.00 -4.62 -44.25
C VAL A 98 -31.91 -5.67 -44.13
N VAL A 99 -31.30 -5.80 -42.96
CA VAL A 99 -30.16 -6.70 -42.71
C VAL A 99 -30.52 -8.17 -42.88
N LEU A 100 -31.72 -8.58 -42.46
CA LEU A 100 -32.22 -9.98 -42.61
C LEU A 100 -32.48 -10.41 -44.07
N GLN A 101 -32.45 -9.48 -45.02
CA GLN A 101 -32.53 -9.85 -46.46
C GLN A 101 -31.17 -10.33 -46.98
N PHE A 102 -30.09 -10.14 -46.23
CA PHE A 102 -28.75 -10.58 -46.62
C PHE A 102 -28.50 -12.01 -46.19
N THR A 103 -27.94 -12.82 -47.08
CA THR A 103 -27.58 -14.20 -46.80
C THR A 103 -26.19 -14.36 -46.19
N ASP A 104 -25.38 -13.33 -46.28
CA ASP A 104 -23.97 -13.28 -45.88
C ASP A 104 -23.70 -12.52 -44.58
N LEU A 105 -24.68 -11.79 -44.03
CA LEU A 105 -24.59 -11.16 -42.71
C LEU A 105 -25.34 -12.02 -41.68
N THR A 106 -24.65 -12.30 -40.56
CA THR A 106 -25.24 -13.01 -39.44
C THR A 106 -25.53 -12.02 -38.28
N LEU A 107 -26.42 -12.40 -37.36
CA LEU A 107 -26.66 -11.64 -36.12
C LEU A 107 -25.52 -11.82 -35.08
N GLU A 108 -24.38 -12.39 -35.52
CA GLU A 108 -23.20 -12.68 -34.67
C GLU A 108 -21.97 -11.86 -35.07
N GLU A 109 -22.16 -10.88 -35.95
CA GLU A 109 -21.08 -9.98 -36.34
C GLU A 109 -20.55 -9.20 -35.14
N LYS A 110 -19.21 -9.08 -35.10
CA LYS A 110 -18.51 -8.40 -34.02
C LYS A 110 -17.92 -7.07 -34.47
N THR A 111 -17.86 -6.12 -33.54
CA THR A 111 -17.07 -4.89 -33.68
C THR A 111 -15.57 -5.19 -33.57
N ASP A 112 -14.70 -4.18 -33.80
CA ASP A 112 -13.24 -4.32 -33.59
C ASP A 112 -12.89 -4.58 -32.10
N ASP A 113 -13.76 -4.20 -31.16
CA ASP A 113 -13.63 -4.49 -29.72
C ASP A 113 -14.24 -5.87 -29.35
N GLY A 114 -14.68 -6.64 -30.33
CA GLY A 114 -15.27 -7.98 -30.16
C GLY A 114 -16.72 -7.99 -29.67
N GLU A 115 -17.39 -6.83 -29.59
CA GLU A 115 -18.78 -6.76 -29.12
C GLU A 115 -19.75 -7.28 -30.17
N THR A 116 -20.71 -8.11 -29.75
CA THR A 116 -21.86 -8.56 -30.57
C THR A 116 -23.04 -7.64 -30.39
N PHE A 117 -24.05 -7.75 -31.27
CA PHE A 117 -25.29 -6.98 -31.12
C PHE A 117 -25.95 -7.21 -29.75
N LEU A 118 -25.92 -8.45 -29.25
CA LEU A 118 -26.57 -8.80 -28.00
C LEU A 118 -25.77 -8.32 -26.77
N THR A 119 -24.42 -8.31 -26.84
CA THR A 119 -23.59 -7.76 -25.77
C THR A 119 -23.75 -6.25 -25.69
N LEU A 120 -23.79 -5.54 -26.82
CA LEU A 120 -24.05 -4.09 -26.87
C LEU A 120 -25.44 -3.72 -26.32
N ALA A 121 -26.50 -4.48 -26.68
CA ALA A 121 -27.83 -4.26 -26.15
C ALA A 121 -27.89 -4.47 -24.64
N ALA A 122 -27.19 -5.47 -24.13
CA ALA A 122 -27.12 -5.76 -22.69
C ALA A 122 -26.33 -4.68 -21.93
N GLU A 123 -25.22 -4.22 -22.48
CA GLU A 123 -24.42 -3.13 -21.89
C GLU A 123 -25.19 -1.79 -21.89
N ALA A 124 -25.94 -1.51 -22.97
CA ALA A 124 -26.82 -0.33 -23.08
C ALA A 124 -28.08 -0.41 -22.20
N GLY A 125 -28.37 -1.55 -21.59
CA GLY A 125 -29.52 -1.69 -20.70
C GLY A 125 -30.88 -1.80 -21.41
N LEU A 126 -30.91 -2.17 -22.70
CA LEU A 126 -32.10 -2.08 -23.56
C LEU A 126 -32.83 -3.44 -23.65
N VAL A 127 -33.76 -3.68 -22.72
CA VAL A 127 -34.50 -4.95 -22.58
C VAL A 127 -35.23 -5.31 -23.89
N GLU A 128 -35.94 -4.35 -24.50
CA GLU A 128 -36.75 -4.64 -25.68
C GLU A 128 -35.88 -4.96 -26.90
N ASN A 129 -34.72 -4.30 -27.04
CA ASN A 129 -33.78 -4.62 -28.11
C ASN A 129 -33.22 -6.03 -27.96
N ILE A 130 -32.94 -6.49 -26.72
CA ILE A 130 -32.55 -7.87 -26.41
C ILE A 130 -33.65 -8.85 -26.86
N LYS A 131 -34.93 -8.58 -26.52
CA LYS A 131 -36.07 -9.44 -26.94
C LYS A 131 -36.20 -9.53 -28.45
N ILE A 132 -36.06 -8.39 -29.14
CA ILE A 132 -36.12 -8.31 -30.61
C ILE A 132 -34.98 -9.17 -31.21
N LEU A 133 -33.74 -8.99 -30.76
CA LEU A 133 -32.59 -9.73 -31.27
C LEU A 133 -32.74 -11.24 -31.03
N LEU A 134 -33.17 -11.66 -29.84
CA LEU A 134 -33.40 -13.09 -29.52
C LEU A 134 -34.54 -13.67 -30.37
N HIS A 135 -35.61 -12.93 -30.61
CA HIS A 135 -36.72 -13.34 -31.47
C HIS A 135 -36.26 -13.63 -32.92
N HIS A 136 -35.29 -12.84 -33.40
CA HIS A 136 -34.68 -13.01 -34.72
C HIS A 136 -33.53 -14.05 -34.75
N GLY A 137 -33.25 -14.73 -33.66
CA GLY A 137 -32.31 -15.82 -33.59
C GLY A 137 -30.88 -15.43 -33.24
N ALA A 138 -30.64 -14.27 -32.66
CA ALA A 138 -29.32 -13.91 -32.11
C ALA A 138 -28.93 -14.87 -30.97
N SER A 139 -27.70 -15.35 -30.98
CA SER A 139 -27.22 -16.33 -30.01
C SER A 139 -26.89 -15.67 -28.67
N PRO A 140 -27.51 -16.08 -27.55
CA PRO A 140 -27.21 -15.54 -26.23
C PRO A 140 -25.88 -16.04 -25.63
N HIS A 141 -25.14 -16.91 -26.39
CA HIS A 141 -23.89 -17.53 -25.94
C HIS A 141 -22.65 -16.78 -26.42
N ASN A 142 -22.78 -15.96 -27.46
CA ASN A 142 -21.64 -15.27 -28.04
C ASN A 142 -21.16 -14.14 -27.12
N THR A 143 -19.85 -14.08 -26.94
CA THR A 143 -19.18 -13.21 -25.99
C THR A 143 -18.39 -12.12 -26.72
N ASN A 144 -18.09 -11.06 -26.00
CA ASN A 144 -17.10 -10.06 -26.40
C ASN A 144 -15.65 -10.64 -26.26
N ASP A 145 -14.64 -9.82 -26.56
CA ASP A 145 -13.22 -10.23 -26.47
C ASP A 145 -12.74 -10.50 -25.03
N ARG A 146 -13.49 -10.02 -24.02
CA ARG A 146 -13.26 -10.37 -22.60
C ARG A 146 -13.92 -11.67 -22.19
N ASN A 147 -14.50 -12.38 -23.16
CA ASN A 147 -15.34 -13.57 -22.97
C ASN A 147 -16.57 -13.29 -22.06
N GLU A 148 -17.05 -12.04 -22.00
CA GLU A 148 -18.24 -11.70 -21.25
C GLU A 148 -19.49 -11.99 -22.09
N SER A 149 -20.42 -12.76 -21.51
CA SER A 149 -21.69 -13.08 -22.14
C SER A 149 -22.71 -11.94 -21.97
N PRO A 150 -23.72 -11.85 -22.86
CA PRO A 150 -24.84 -10.90 -22.66
C PRO A 150 -25.51 -11.06 -21.30
N LEU A 151 -25.58 -12.31 -20.77
CA LEU A 151 -26.14 -12.57 -19.44
C LEU A 151 -25.32 -11.92 -18.32
N LEU A 152 -23.98 -12.03 -18.41
CA LEU A 152 -23.08 -11.41 -17.42
C LEU A 152 -23.24 -9.89 -17.40
N LEU A 153 -23.30 -9.28 -18.58
CA LEU A 153 -23.51 -7.83 -18.74
C LEU A 153 -24.88 -7.40 -18.23
N ALA A 154 -25.95 -8.15 -18.50
CA ALA A 154 -27.30 -7.88 -18.00
C ALA A 154 -27.39 -7.95 -16.47
N VAL A 155 -26.66 -8.86 -15.84
CA VAL A 155 -26.56 -8.94 -14.37
C VAL A 155 -25.85 -7.71 -13.80
N ARG A 156 -24.78 -7.26 -14.44
CA ARG A 156 -24.03 -6.03 -14.07
C ARG A 156 -24.94 -4.80 -14.08
N GLN A 157 -25.89 -4.74 -15.01
CA GLN A 157 -26.89 -3.68 -15.08
C GLN A 157 -28.04 -3.81 -14.05
N LYS A 158 -28.03 -4.86 -13.22
CA LYS A 158 -29.08 -5.17 -12.20
C LYS A 158 -30.48 -5.31 -12.79
N SER A 159 -30.62 -5.58 -14.07
CA SER A 159 -31.89 -5.64 -14.76
C SER A 159 -32.49 -7.04 -14.73
N TYR A 160 -33.50 -7.23 -13.90
CA TYR A 160 -34.21 -8.51 -13.78
C TYR A 160 -34.81 -8.96 -15.13
N ASP A 161 -35.45 -8.03 -15.87
CA ASP A 161 -36.15 -8.34 -17.13
C ASP A 161 -35.17 -8.72 -18.25
N MET A 162 -33.98 -8.10 -18.31
CA MET A 162 -32.94 -8.50 -19.26
C MET A 162 -32.43 -9.91 -18.96
N VAL A 163 -32.10 -10.15 -17.70
CA VAL A 163 -31.63 -11.47 -17.26
C VAL A 163 -32.66 -12.55 -17.54
N LEU A 164 -33.94 -12.31 -17.22
CA LEU A 164 -35.03 -13.23 -17.52
C LEU A 164 -35.16 -13.47 -19.02
N SER A 165 -35.14 -12.41 -19.84
CA SER A 165 -35.27 -12.50 -21.30
C SER A 165 -34.13 -13.34 -21.92
N LEU A 166 -32.88 -13.15 -21.44
CA LEU A 166 -31.73 -13.90 -21.91
C LEU A 166 -31.79 -15.37 -21.48
N ILE A 167 -32.19 -15.67 -20.25
CA ILE A 167 -32.35 -17.06 -19.77
C ILE A 167 -33.46 -17.76 -20.56
N MET A 168 -34.61 -17.10 -20.79
CA MET A 168 -35.71 -17.65 -21.60
C MET A 168 -35.30 -17.81 -23.06
N GLY A 169 -34.38 -16.96 -23.56
CA GLY A 169 -33.74 -17.11 -24.87
C GLY A 169 -32.68 -18.21 -24.95
N GLY A 170 -32.45 -18.94 -23.86
CA GLY A 170 -31.54 -20.09 -23.81
C GLY A 170 -30.12 -19.78 -23.35
N ALA A 171 -29.83 -18.62 -22.74
CA ALA A 171 -28.51 -18.27 -22.23
C ALA A 171 -28.01 -19.31 -21.21
N PHE A 172 -26.74 -19.70 -21.30
CA PHE A 172 -26.10 -20.61 -20.32
C PHE A 172 -25.78 -19.85 -19.05
N VAL A 173 -26.43 -20.20 -17.95
CA VAL A 173 -26.27 -19.55 -16.64
C VAL A 173 -24.86 -19.72 -16.08
N GLU A 174 -24.21 -20.85 -16.42
CA GLU A 174 -22.85 -21.21 -15.97
C GLU A 174 -21.74 -20.76 -16.94
N GLN A 175 -22.04 -19.91 -17.92
CA GLN A 175 -21.02 -19.40 -18.83
C GLN A 175 -20.05 -18.51 -18.07
N VAL A 176 -18.75 -18.65 -18.34
CA VAL A 176 -17.68 -17.96 -17.64
C VAL A 176 -16.94 -16.97 -18.54
N CYS A 177 -16.53 -15.85 -18.00
CA CYS A 177 -15.60 -14.91 -18.66
C CYS A 177 -14.14 -15.35 -18.50
N LEU A 178 -13.18 -14.54 -18.96
CA LEU A 178 -11.74 -14.83 -18.89
C LEU A 178 -11.26 -15.05 -17.44
N SER A 179 -11.80 -14.33 -16.46
CA SER A 179 -11.52 -14.51 -15.04
C SER A 179 -12.29 -15.69 -14.39
N LYS A 180 -12.93 -16.53 -15.19
CA LYS A 180 -13.81 -17.63 -14.77
C LYS A 180 -15.03 -17.17 -13.94
N TRP A 181 -15.41 -15.91 -14.02
CA TRP A 181 -16.63 -15.41 -13.39
C TRP A 181 -17.87 -15.91 -14.08
N THR A 182 -18.86 -16.31 -13.29
CA THR A 182 -20.22 -16.60 -13.73
C THR A 182 -21.15 -15.42 -13.45
N ALA A 183 -22.34 -15.47 -14.02
CA ALA A 183 -23.41 -14.53 -13.70
C ALA A 183 -23.72 -14.48 -12.18
N THR A 184 -23.53 -15.59 -11.45
CA THR A 184 -23.76 -15.68 -10.00
C THR A 184 -22.71 -14.89 -9.22
N HIS A 185 -21.43 -14.89 -9.64
CA HIS A 185 -20.40 -14.04 -9.03
C HIS A 185 -20.74 -12.55 -9.23
N GLU A 186 -21.14 -12.17 -10.44
CA GLU A 186 -21.52 -10.80 -10.73
C GLU A 186 -22.76 -10.37 -9.92
N ALA A 187 -23.78 -11.24 -9.82
CA ALA A 187 -24.98 -10.98 -9.00
C ALA A 187 -24.65 -10.81 -7.52
N ALA A 188 -23.71 -11.58 -7.01
CA ALA A 188 -23.20 -11.49 -5.65
C ALA A 188 -22.46 -10.15 -5.42
N LYS A 189 -21.63 -9.72 -6.40
CA LYS A 189 -20.89 -8.45 -6.37
C LYS A 189 -21.80 -7.25 -6.39
N VAL A 190 -22.75 -7.20 -7.32
CA VAL A 190 -23.66 -6.06 -7.48
C VAL A 190 -24.75 -6.01 -6.42
N GLY A 191 -24.92 -7.09 -5.64
CA GLY A 191 -25.87 -7.19 -4.53
C GLY A 191 -27.31 -7.09 -4.98
N CYS A 192 -27.72 -7.85 -6.02
CA CYS A 192 -29.10 -7.89 -6.51
C CYS A 192 -29.80 -9.21 -6.14
N PRO A 193 -30.56 -9.29 -5.02
CA PRO A 193 -31.18 -10.51 -4.54
C PRO A 193 -32.17 -11.12 -5.56
N ALA A 194 -32.93 -10.28 -6.25
CA ALA A 194 -33.91 -10.74 -7.23
C ALA A 194 -33.25 -11.46 -8.42
N VAL A 195 -32.15 -10.91 -8.95
CA VAL A 195 -31.38 -11.52 -10.04
C VAL A 195 -30.69 -12.79 -9.55
N LEU A 196 -30.10 -12.75 -8.35
CA LEU A 196 -29.46 -13.92 -7.75
C LEU A 196 -30.44 -15.09 -7.60
N MET A 197 -31.62 -14.84 -7.04
CA MET A 197 -32.69 -15.85 -6.93
C MET A 197 -33.15 -16.38 -8.29
N LEU A 198 -33.22 -15.52 -9.32
CA LEU A 198 -33.57 -15.93 -10.66
C LEU A 198 -32.52 -16.90 -11.23
N LEU A 199 -31.23 -16.56 -11.12
CA LEU A 199 -30.13 -17.41 -11.57
C LEU A 199 -30.15 -18.77 -10.88
N LEU A 200 -30.31 -18.80 -9.54
CA LEU A 200 -30.37 -20.03 -8.76
C LEU A 200 -31.54 -20.92 -9.13
N ARG A 201 -32.74 -20.37 -9.41
CA ARG A 201 -33.90 -21.11 -9.90
C ARG A 201 -33.68 -21.75 -11.27
N HIS A 202 -32.78 -21.15 -12.07
CA HIS A 202 -32.40 -21.70 -13.39
C HIS A 202 -31.11 -22.51 -13.36
N GLY A 203 -30.71 -23.02 -12.18
CA GLY A 203 -29.65 -24.00 -12.02
C GLY A 203 -28.23 -23.44 -11.86
N ALA A 204 -28.10 -22.17 -11.52
CA ALA A 204 -26.80 -21.60 -11.18
C ALA A 204 -26.19 -22.28 -9.96
N LYS A 205 -24.88 -22.53 -10.01
CA LYS A 205 -24.13 -23.20 -8.95
C LYS A 205 -23.60 -22.18 -7.94
N VAL A 206 -24.00 -22.31 -6.68
CA VAL A 206 -23.48 -21.51 -5.56
C VAL A 206 -22.00 -21.82 -5.24
N THR A 207 -21.50 -22.99 -5.69
CA THR A 207 -20.14 -23.46 -5.44
C THR A 207 -19.17 -23.18 -6.59
N ALA A 208 -19.60 -22.44 -7.61
CA ALA A 208 -18.73 -22.05 -8.71
C ALA A 208 -17.50 -21.29 -8.16
N ARG A 209 -16.34 -21.47 -8.78
CA ARG A 209 -15.09 -20.80 -8.37
C ARG A 209 -14.54 -19.99 -9.54
N ASP A 210 -14.14 -18.76 -9.24
CA ASP A 210 -13.48 -17.89 -10.22
C ASP A 210 -12.01 -18.28 -10.46
N GLY A 211 -11.27 -17.45 -11.17
CA GLY A 211 -9.84 -17.65 -11.45
C GLY A 211 -8.96 -17.67 -10.19
N HIS A 212 -9.39 -17.04 -9.12
CA HIS A 212 -8.71 -16.99 -7.83
C HIS A 212 -9.28 -18.00 -6.82
N GLY A 213 -10.22 -18.87 -7.26
CA GLY A 213 -10.86 -19.86 -6.41
C GLY A 213 -11.91 -19.27 -5.45
N VAL A 214 -12.26 -18.00 -5.60
CA VAL A 214 -13.30 -17.34 -4.81
C VAL A 214 -14.68 -17.83 -5.26
N THR A 215 -15.59 -18.02 -4.29
CA THR A 215 -16.98 -18.41 -4.56
C THR A 215 -17.88 -17.17 -4.61
N PRO A 216 -19.10 -17.27 -5.20
CA PRO A 216 -20.08 -16.17 -5.12
C PRO A 216 -20.35 -15.71 -3.68
N LEU A 217 -20.28 -16.64 -2.70
CA LEU A 217 -20.40 -16.31 -1.28
C LEU A 217 -19.24 -15.44 -0.77
N GLY A 218 -18.00 -15.75 -1.18
CA GLY A 218 -16.82 -14.92 -0.88
C GLY A 218 -16.96 -13.52 -1.46
N ILE A 219 -17.39 -13.43 -2.73
CA ILE A 219 -17.65 -12.14 -3.38
C ILE A 219 -18.74 -11.34 -2.65
N ALA A 220 -19.87 -11.96 -2.25
CA ALA A 220 -20.90 -11.27 -1.49
C ALA A 220 -20.38 -10.74 -0.14
N ALA A 221 -19.47 -11.49 0.50
CA ALA A 221 -18.82 -11.09 1.74
C ALA A 221 -17.84 -9.92 1.54
N GLU A 222 -17.00 -9.99 0.50
CA GLU A 222 -16.04 -8.94 0.13
C GLU A 222 -16.73 -7.60 -0.17
N TYR A 223 -17.88 -7.64 -0.84
CA TYR A 223 -18.63 -6.43 -1.18
C TYR A 223 -19.69 -6.04 -0.12
N GLY A 224 -19.82 -6.80 0.97
CA GLY A 224 -20.73 -6.50 2.08
C GLY A 224 -22.21 -6.67 1.74
N ASN A 225 -22.55 -7.46 0.73
CA ASN A 225 -23.91 -7.68 0.25
C ASN A 225 -24.63 -8.74 1.12
N THR A 226 -25.12 -8.35 2.29
CA THR A 226 -25.67 -9.26 3.30
C THR A 226 -26.87 -10.07 2.82
N GLU A 227 -27.80 -9.47 2.03
CA GLU A 227 -28.95 -10.18 1.47
C GLU A 227 -28.52 -11.26 0.45
N ALA A 228 -27.54 -10.94 -0.39
CA ALA A 228 -26.99 -11.92 -1.33
C ALA A 228 -26.27 -13.05 -0.58
N LEU A 229 -25.52 -12.70 0.47
CA LEU A 229 -24.84 -13.64 1.35
C LEU A 229 -25.84 -14.62 1.98
N GLU A 230 -26.94 -14.12 2.52
CA GLU A 230 -28.01 -14.94 3.13
C GLU A 230 -28.61 -15.92 2.12
N ILE A 231 -28.96 -15.44 0.92
CA ILE A 231 -29.52 -16.28 -0.15
C ILE A 231 -28.54 -17.40 -0.52
N LEU A 232 -27.26 -17.07 -0.69
CA LEU A 232 -26.24 -18.05 -1.07
C LEU A 232 -26.04 -19.12 0.01
N ILE A 233 -26.06 -18.74 1.29
CA ILE A 233 -25.99 -19.68 2.42
C ILE A 233 -27.21 -20.61 2.43
N GLN A 234 -28.43 -20.07 2.24
CA GLN A 234 -29.67 -20.85 2.21
C GLN A 234 -29.70 -21.86 1.06
N HIS A 235 -28.97 -21.58 -0.04
CA HIS A 235 -28.85 -22.50 -1.19
C HIS A 235 -27.60 -23.41 -1.12
N GLY A 236 -26.96 -23.52 0.06
CA GLY A 236 -25.87 -24.47 0.31
C GLY A 236 -24.47 -23.93 0.00
N GLY A 237 -24.28 -22.63 -0.01
CA GLY A 237 -22.95 -22.00 -0.06
C GLY A 237 -22.13 -22.38 1.17
N ASP A 238 -20.87 -22.80 0.96
CA ASP A 238 -19.96 -23.17 2.04
C ASP A 238 -19.37 -21.92 2.71
N VAL A 239 -19.80 -21.65 3.94
CA VAL A 239 -19.34 -20.50 4.75
C VAL A 239 -17.86 -20.57 5.14
N ASN A 240 -17.23 -21.77 5.02
CA ASN A 240 -15.82 -22.00 5.28
C ASN A 240 -15.01 -22.21 3.99
N ALA A 241 -15.59 -21.89 2.83
CA ALA A 241 -14.85 -21.94 1.56
C ALA A 241 -13.59 -21.06 1.63
N GLN A 242 -12.51 -21.57 1.06
CA GLN A 242 -11.26 -20.84 0.93
C GLN A 242 -10.94 -20.59 -0.54
N ALA A 243 -10.43 -19.41 -0.84
CA ALA A 243 -9.85 -19.05 -2.12
C ALA A 243 -8.48 -19.74 -2.34
N THR A 244 -7.86 -19.57 -3.50
CA THR A 244 -6.55 -20.17 -3.82
C THR A 244 -5.40 -19.65 -2.96
N ASN A 245 -5.51 -18.43 -2.39
CA ASN A 245 -4.58 -17.85 -1.43
C ASN A 245 -4.88 -18.25 0.03
N GLY A 246 -5.90 -19.11 0.24
CA GLY A 246 -6.33 -19.55 1.57
C GLY A 246 -7.24 -18.59 2.31
N ASP A 247 -7.61 -17.45 1.74
CA ASP A 247 -8.55 -16.50 2.37
C ASP A 247 -9.93 -17.16 2.52
N THR A 248 -10.54 -16.95 3.68
CA THR A 248 -11.88 -17.47 4.01
C THR A 248 -12.94 -16.42 3.72
N VAL A 249 -14.19 -16.84 3.51
CA VAL A 249 -15.34 -15.93 3.38
C VAL A 249 -15.43 -14.95 4.56
N LEU A 250 -15.12 -15.40 5.78
CA LEU A 250 -15.10 -14.54 6.96
C LEU A 250 -13.94 -13.53 6.95
N TYR A 251 -12.81 -13.88 6.32
CA TYR A 251 -11.68 -12.96 6.11
C TYR A 251 -12.08 -11.82 5.18
N ASP A 252 -12.78 -12.14 4.07
CA ASP A 252 -13.28 -11.16 3.12
C ASP A 252 -14.33 -10.24 3.77
N ALA A 253 -15.28 -10.80 4.52
CA ALA A 253 -16.26 -10.03 5.29
C ALA A 253 -15.61 -9.12 6.34
N ALA A 254 -14.53 -9.58 6.98
CA ALA A 254 -13.78 -8.79 7.95
C ALA A 254 -13.05 -7.61 7.28
N GLY A 255 -12.61 -7.77 6.03
CA GLY A 255 -12.02 -6.72 5.21
C GLY A 255 -13.01 -5.65 4.77
N ASN A 256 -14.25 -6.03 4.50
CA ASN A 256 -15.31 -5.08 4.20
C ASN A 256 -15.84 -4.35 5.45
N GLY A 257 -15.83 -5.03 6.60
CA GLY A 257 -16.28 -4.49 7.88
C GLY A 257 -17.80 -4.48 8.09
N ASN A 258 -18.59 -5.06 7.17
CA ASN A 258 -20.04 -5.16 7.34
C ASN A 258 -20.39 -6.11 8.49
N LEU A 259 -20.85 -5.52 9.58
CA LEU A 259 -21.12 -6.26 10.83
C LEU A 259 -22.21 -7.32 10.68
N ASP A 260 -23.24 -7.06 9.86
CA ASP A 260 -24.35 -7.98 9.68
C ASP A 260 -23.91 -9.20 8.85
N SER A 261 -23.09 -9.00 7.82
CA SER A 261 -22.45 -10.10 7.07
C SER A 261 -21.56 -10.97 7.97
N ILE A 262 -20.74 -10.34 8.82
CA ILE A 262 -19.87 -11.07 9.78
C ILE A 262 -20.71 -11.88 10.76
N LYS A 263 -21.76 -11.28 11.35
CA LYS A 263 -22.66 -11.99 12.28
C LYS A 263 -23.37 -13.15 11.62
N LEU A 264 -23.88 -12.94 10.41
CA LEU A 264 -24.56 -13.96 9.63
C LEU A 264 -23.65 -15.17 9.37
N LEU A 265 -22.42 -14.92 8.90
CA LEU A 265 -21.43 -15.98 8.68
C LEU A 265 -21.11 -16.76 9.98
N LEU A 266 -20.91 -16.06 11.08
CA LEU A 266 -20.63 -16.68 12.39
C LEU A 266 -21.81 -17.51 12.89
N GLN A 267 -23.05 -17.06 12.69
CA GLN A 267 -24.27 -17.80 13.03
C GLN A 267 -24.38 -19.11 12.24
N HIS A 268 -23.89 -19.12 11.00
CA HIS A 268 -23.85 -20.31 10.14
C HIS A 268 -22.56 -21.13 10.27
N GLY A 269 -21.73 -20.87 11.29
CA GLY A 269 -20.58 -21.70 11.65
C GLY A 269 -19.30 -21.37 10.89
N ALA A 270 -19.13 -20.15 10.39
CA ALA A 270 -17.85 -19.69 9.87
C ALA A 270 -16.78 -19.72 10.96
N ASN A 271 -15.62 -20.28 10.66
CA ASN A 271 -14.54 -20.46 11.63
C ASN A 271 -13.58 -19.26 11.62
N PRO A 272 -13.50 -18.44 12.70
CA PRO A 272 -12.63 -17.29 12.79
C PRO A 272 -11.15 -17.64 13.00
N ASN A 273 -10.83 -18.92 13.19
CA ASN A 273 -9.49 -19.42 13.54
C ASN A 273 -8.74 -20.07 12.37
N VAL A 274 -9.24 -19.92 11.15
CA VAL A 274 -8.58 -20.39 9.92
C VAL A 274 -7.78 -19.24 9.33
N ALA A 275 -6.47 -19.45 9.17
CA ALA A 275 -5.57 -18.48 8.57
C ALA A 275 -5.46 -18.70 7.05
N SER A 276 -5.24 -17.62 6.30
CA SER A 276 -4.83 -17.68 4.90
C SER A 276 -3.41 -18.25 4.75
N TYR A 277 -2.95 -18.48 3.52
CA TYR A 277 -1.57 -18.92 3.28
C TYR A 277 -0.53 -17.82 3.63
N ALA A 278 -0.96 -16.56 3.67
CA ALA A 278 -0.18 -15.45 4.22
C ALA A 278 -0.23 -15.39 5.77
N CYS A 279 -0.74 -16.44 6.43
CA CYS A 279 -0.88 -16.53 7.88
C CYS A 279 -1.80 -15.46 8.51
N GLN A 280 -2.71 -14.87 7.73
CA GLN A 280 -3.64 -13.85 8.18
C GLN A 280 -4.97 -14.47 8.64
N LEU A 281 -5.45 -14.07 9.82
CA LEU A 281 -6.77 -14.41 10.34
C LEU A 281 -7.76 -13.27 10.05
N PRO A 282 -9.09 -13.52 10.09
CA PRO A 282 -10.10 -12.46 9.96
C PRO A 282 -9.90 -11.29 10.92
N ILE A 283 -9.44 -11.54 12.14
CA ILE A 283 -9.14 -10.50 13.13
C ILE A 283 -8.00 -9.57 12.69
N HIS A 284 -6.99 -10.09 11.98
CA HIS A 284 -5.89 -9.28 11.45
C HIS A 284 -6.40 -8.32 10.37
N ARG A 285 -7.25 -8.83 9.47
CA ARG A 285 -7.85 -8.02 8.40
C ARG A 285 -8.73 -6.91 8.95
N ALA A 286 -9.63 -7.22 9.90
CA ALA A 286 -10.46 -6.22 10.57
C ALA A 286 -9.64 -5.14 11.29
N ALA A 287 -8.50 -5.53 11.90
CA ALA A 287 -7.60 -4.61 12.58
C ALA A 287 -6.84 -3.70 11.60
N TYR A 288 -6.40 -4.25 10.46
CA TYR A 288 -5.69 -3.51 9.41
C TYR A 288 -6.57 -2.48 8.71
N GLU A 289 -7.81 -2.87 8.37
CA GLU A 289 -8.77 -2.00 7.68
C GLU A 289 -9.48 -0.99 8.61
N GLY A 290 -9.31 -1.12 9.94
CA GLY A 290 -9.89 -0.19 10.92
C GLY A 290 -11.35 -0.48 11.29
N HIS A 291 -11.83 -1.67 11.05
CA HIS A 291 -13.23 -2.03 11.31
C HIS A 291 -13.47 -2.40 12.77
N ILE A 292 -13.60 -1.39 13.62
CA ILE A 292 -13.69 -1.54 15.08
C ILE A 292 -14.85 -2.43 15.55
N LEU A 293 -16.02 -2.39 14.89
CA LEU A 293 -17.16 -3.23 15.24
C LEU A 293 -16.94 -4.70 14.87
N ALA A 294 -16.33 -4.94 13.69
CA ALA A 294 -15.89 -6.27 13.28
C ALA A 294 -14.84 -6.81 14.27
N LEU A 295 -13.85 -6.00 14.61
CA LEU A 295 -12.81 -6.35 15.57
C LEU A 295 -13.38 -6.70 16.95
N ARG A 296 -14.33 -5.91 17.48
CA ARG A 296 -15.03 -6.22 18.73
C ARG A 296 -15.75 -7.57 18.71
N THR A 297 -16.31 -7.94 17.56
CA THR A 297 -17.02 -9.21 17.39
C THR A 297 -16.05 -10.38 17.31
N LEU A 298 -14.90 -10.21 16.64
CA LEU A 298 -13.91 -11.26 16.42
C LEU A 298 -13.01 -11.52 17.65
N ILE A 299 -12.71 -10.51 18.48
CA ILE A 299 -11.85 -10.65 19.66
C ILE A 299 -12.25 -11.82 20.58
N PRO A 300 -13.53 -11.97 21.01
CA PRO A 300 -13.90 -13.01 21.98
C PRO A 300 -13.88 -14.44 21.41
N ILE A 301 -13.95 -14.59 20.08
CA ILE A 301 -14.08 -15.88 19.39
C ILE A 301 -12.79 -16.34 18.71
N THR A 302 -11.83 -15.43 18.50
CA THR A 302 -10.51 -15.78 17.95
C THR A 302 -9.62 -16.31 19.09
N THR A 303 -9.13 -17.54 18.92
CA THR A 303 -8.36 -18.19 19.98
C THR A 303 -6.91 -17.66 20.02
N LYS A 304 -6.34 -17.53 21.22
CA LYS A 304 -4.93 -17.19 21.40
C LYS A 304 -3.98 -18.19 20.70
N LYS A 305 -4.44 -19.45 20.54
CA LYS A 305 -3.69 -20.49 19.82
C LYS A 305 -3.60 -20.15 18.33
N ALA A 306 -4.73 -19.76 17.71
CA ALA A 306 -4.75 -19.38 16.29
C ALA A 306 -3.84 -18.17 16.03
N ILE A 307 -3.92 -17.13 16.86
CA ILE A 307 -3.07 -15.94 16.75
C ILE A 307 -1.57 -16.32 16.90
N ARG A 308 -1.23 -17.22 17.80
CA ARG A 308 0.16 -17.68 17.97
C ARG A 308 0.65 -18.50 16.77
N LEU A 309 -0.22 -19.34 16.21
CA LEU A 309 0.11 -20.16 15.02
C LEU A 309 0.24 -19.30 13.76
N SER A 310 -0.52 -18.21 13.65
CA SER A 310 -0.37 -17.27 12.54
C SER A 310 0.98 -16.52 12.57
N GLY A 311 1.66 -16.49 13.72
CA GLY A 311 2.94 -15.78 13.87
C GLY A 311 2.81 -14.26 13.87
N GLN A 312 1.59 -13.73 13.88
CA GLN A 312 1.30 -12.30 13.90
C GLN A 312 0.26 -11.98 14.98
N ASN A 313 0.43 -10.85 15.66
CA ASN A 313 -0.55 -10.34 16.62
C ASN A 313 -1.42 -9.27 15.93
N PRO A 314 -2.73 -9.18 16.17
CA PRO A 314 -3.58 -8.13 15.60
C PRO A 314 -3.09 -6.69 15.86
N VAL A 315 -2.27 -6.49 16.90
CA VAL A 315 -1.63 -5.19 17.18
C VAL A 315 -0.69 -4.76 16.05
N HIS A 316 0.02 -5.71 15.41
CA HIS A 316 0.85 -5.41 14.22
C HIS A 316 -0.02 -4.90 13.08
N SER A 317 -1.14 -5.60 12.82
CA SER A 317 -2.05 -5.23 11.72
C SER A 317 -2.68 -3.86 11.95
N ALA A 318 -3.11 -3.54 13.18
CA ALA A 318 -3.64 -2.22 13.51
C ALA A 318 -2.59 -1.11 13.38
N ALA A 319 -1.35 -1.38 13.78
CA ALA A 319 -0.23 -0.45 13.65
C ALA A 319 0.21 -0.27 12.18
N ASP A 320 0.17 -1.32 11.38
CA ASP A 320 0.49 -1.31 9.95
C ASP A 320 -0.58 -0.58 9.14
N GLY A 321 -1.85 -0.77 9.47
CA GLY A 321 -2.97 -0.05 8.86
C GLY A 321 -3.16 1.38 9.37
N GLY A 322 -2.39 1.85 10.37
CA GLY A 322 -2.56 3.19 10.96
C GLY A 322 -3.88 3.36 11.73
N GLN A 323 -4.45 2.27 12.25
CA GLN A 323 -5.80 2.26 12.81
C GLN A 323 -5.80 2.49 14.34
N ALA A 324 -5.71 3.75 14.74
CA ALA A 324 -5.57 4.15 16.14
C ALA A 324 -6.68 3.62 17.06
N GLU A 325 -7.96 3.68 16.64
CA GLU A 325 -9.08 3.18 17.44
C GLU A 325 -9.06 1.65 17.64
N CYS A 326 -8.69 0.92 16.58
CA CYS A 326 -8.51 -0.54 16.66
C CYS A 326 -7.32 -0.90 17.54
N LEU A 327 -6.23 -0.15 17.43
CA LEU A 327 -5.04 -0.31 18.27
C LEU A 327 -5.38 -0.09 19.74
N GLU A 328 -6.08 0.99 20.07
CA GLU A 328 -6.53 1.29 21.42
C GLU A 328 -7.39 0.15 21.99
N LEU A 329 -8.37 -0.32 21.22
CA LEU A 329 -9.23 -1.43 21.62
C LEU A 329 -8.43 -2.69 21.92
N LEU A 330 -7.47 -3.06 21.08
CA LEU A 330 -6.60 -4.24 21.27
C LEU A 330 -5.76 -4.12 22.55
N LEU A 331 -5.15 -2.95 22.78
CA LEU A 331 -4.38 -2.68 23.99
C LEU A 331 -5.24 -2.74 25.25
N GLN A 332 -6.46 -2.17 25.24
CA GLN A 332 -7.44 -2.27 26.32
C GLN A 332 -7.88 -3.72 26.61
N LYS A 333 -7.90 -4.59 25.58
CA LYS A 333 -8.20 -6.02 25.73
C LYS A 333 -7.00 -6.86 26.15
N GLY A 334 -5.85 -6.23 26.41
CA GLY A 334 -4.67 -6.88 26.95
C GLY A 334 -3.85 -7.66 25.89
N TYR A 335 -3.94 -7.27 24.63
CA TYR A 335 -3.01 -7.77 23.64
C TYR A 335 -1.60 -7.21 23.89
N ASP A 336 -0.59 -8.04 23.65
CA ASP A 336 0.79 -7.69 23.96
C ASP A 336 1.33 -6.63 22.99
N VAL A 337 1.66 -5.45 23.54
CA VAL A 337 2.25 -4.32 22.81
C VAL A 337 3.65 -4.63 22.26
N ASN A 338 4.36 -5.57 22.89
CA ASN A 338 5.71 -6.02 22.52
C ASN A 338 5.70 -7.39 21.82
N ALA A 339 4.56 -7.82 21.31
CA ALA A 339 4.48 -9.05 20.53
C ALA A 339 5.45 -8.99 19.34
N LEU A 340 6.17 -10.08 19.10
CA LEU A 340 7.09 -10.18 17.97
C LEU A 340 6.46 -11.02 16.86
N LEU A 341 6.72 -10.63 15.62
CA LEU A 341 6.41 -11.48 14.46
C LEU A 341 7.15 -12.81 14.56
N GLY A 342 6.48 -13.88 14.15
CA GLY A 342 7.14 -15.18 13.93
C GLY A 342 8.22 -15.07 12.87
N MET A 343 9.26 -15.91 12.99
CA MET A 343 10.40 -15.89 12.05
C MET A 343 9.94 -16.03 10.58
N HIS A 344 9.03 -16.95 10.32
CA HIS A 344 8.46 -17.21 8.99
C HIS A 344 7.69 -16.02 8.39
N ILE A 345 7.26 -15.06 9.20
CA ILE A 345 6.66 -13.80 8.73
C ILE A 345 7.72 -12.71 8.60
N SER A 346 8.58 -12.58 9.63
CA SER A 346 9.62 -11.53 9.67
C SER A 346 10.63 -11.67 8.53
N GLU A 347 10.92 -12.89 8.07
CA GLU A 347 11.84 -13.17 6.96
C GLU A 347 11.32 -12.69 5.60
N ASN A 348 10.01 -12.44 5.46
CA ASN A 348 9.43 -11.85 4.25
C ASN A 348 9.74 -10.35 4.11
N TYR A 349 10.23 -9.71 5.19
CA TYR A 349 10.61 -8.31 5.17
C TYR A 349 12.14 -8.18 5.09
N SER A 350 12.63 -7.39 4.15
CA SER A 350 14.08 -7.15 3.95
C SER A 350 14.79 -6.55 5.17
N ASP A 351 14.05 -5.84 6.03
CA ASP A 351 14.52 -5.21 7.26
C ASP A 351 14.33 -6.07 8.52
N LEU A 352 13.78 -7.27 8.37
CA LEU A 352 13.52 -8.22 9.45
C LEU A 352 12.72 -7.60 10.61
N ARG A 353 11.75 -6.72 10.30
CA ARG A 353 10.88 -6.08 11.29
C ARG A 353 10.13 -7.09 12.14
N LYS A 354 9.90 -6.79 13.40
CA LYS A 354 9.30 -7.72 14.36
C LYS A 354 8.24 -7.11 15.25
N SER A 355 8.37 -5.83 15.62
CA SER A 355 7.49 -5.21 16.62
C SER A 355 6.38 -4.36 16.01
N PRO A 356 5.22 -4.19 16.68
CA PRO A 356 4.17 -3.27 16.24
C PRO A 356 4.65 -1.82 16.12
N LEU A 357 5.55 -1.39 17.03
CA LEU A 357 6.11 -0.05 17.01
C LEU A 357 6.89 0.22 15.72
N TYR A 358 7.59 -0.79 15.21
CA TYR A 358 8.34 -0.64 13.96
C TYR A 358 7.42 -0.33 12.79
N PHE A 359 6.25 -0.98 12.69
CA PHE A 359 5.26 -0.72 11.64
C PHE A 359 4.73 0.72 11.71
N ALA A 360 4.34 1.18 12.90
CA ALA A 360 3.86 2.56 13.08
C ALA A 360 4.94 3.60 12.69
N VAL A 361 6.21 3.34 13.03
CA VAL A 361 7.34 4.23 12.70
C VAL A 361 7.65 4.21 11.19
N CYS A 362 7.62 3.04 10.54
CA CYS A 362 7.82 2.93 9.09
C CYS A 362 6.76 3.73 8.32
N ASN A 363 5.50 3.62 8.75
CA ASN A 363 4.39 4.33 8.12
C ASN A 363 4.38 5.84 8.44
N GLY A 364 5.21 6.27 9.38
CA GLY A 364 5.26 7.66 9.82
C GLY A 364 4.08 8.07 10.70
N ASP A 365 3.37 7.10 11.29
CA ASP A 365 2.20 7.34 12.13
C ASP A 365 2.60 7.69 13.57
N VAL A 366 2.58 8.99 13.86
CA VAL A 366 2.90 9.52 15.18
C VAL A 366 1.88 9.09 16.23
N THR A 367 0.60 9.02 15.87
CA THR A 367 -0.49 8.69 16.80
C THR A 367 -0.38 7.24 17.28
N CYS A 368 -0.29 6.30 16.36
CA CYS A 368 -0.10 4.88 16.71
C CYS A 368 1.22 4.66 17.46
N ALA A 369 2.30 5.33 17.05
CA ALA A 369 3.58 5.23 17.74
C ALA A 369 3.50 5.75 19.19
N GLU A 370 2.85 6.90 19.43
CA GLU A 370 2.65 7.45 20.76
C GLU A 370 1.78 6.54 21.66
N MET A 371 0.72 5.99 21.10
CA MET A 371 -0.15 5.04 21.81
C MET A 371 0.62 3.79 22.23
N LEU A 372 1.39 3.19 21.31
CA LEU A 372 2.23 2.03 21.60
C LEU A 372 3.28 2.32 22.67
N LEU A 373 3.99 3.44 22.55
CA LEU A 373 5.00 3.87 23.52
C LEU A 373 4.41 4.15 24.90
N THR A 374 3.23 4.78 24.94
CA THR A 374 2.49 5.02 26.18
C THR A 374 2.04 3.71 26.84
N ALA A 375 1.66 2.70 26.04
CA ALA A 375 1.35 1.36 26.50
C ALA A 375 2.58 0.51 26.89
N GLY A 376 3.80 1.06 26.75
CA GLY A 376 5.04 0.39 27.17
C GLY A 376 5.77 -0.36 26.04
N ALA A 377 5.58 0.06 24.77
CA ALA A 377 6.35 -0.49 23.67
C ALA A 377 7.85 -0.21 23.84
N ARG A 378 8.66 -1.21 23.57
CA ARG A 378 10.11 -1.13 23.60
C ARG A 378 10.65 -0.69 22.24
N THR A 379 11.60 0.22 22.25
CA THR A 379 12.22 0.82 21.05
C THR A 379 13.39 0.01 20.48
N ASP A 380 13.77 -1.10 21.16
CA ASP A 380 14.99 -1.86 20.92
C ASP A 380 14.76 -3.31 20.45
N LEU A 381 13.53 -3.68 20.11
CA LEU A 381 13.17 -5.05 19.75
C LEU A 381 13.58 -5.44 18.33
N ASP A 382 13.62 -4.47 17.42
CA ASP A 382 13.88 -4.72 16.01
C ASP A 382 15.38 -4.67 15.70
N PRO A 383 15.88 -5.47 14.73
CA PRO A 383 17.29 -5.45 14.31
C PRO A 383 17.72 -4.05 13.83
N LEU A 384 16.91 -3.44 12.95
CA LEU A 384 17.04 -2.03 12.63
C LEU A 384 16.21 -1.21 13.63
N ARG A 385 16.89 -0.45 14.48
CA ARG A 385 16.23 0.32 15.54
C ARG A 385 15.21 1.33 14.99
N CYS A 386 14.04 1.44 15.61
CA CYS A 386 12.99 2.38 15.21
C CYS A 386 13.49 3.81 15.03
N ILE A 387 14.43 4.27 15.88
CA ILE A 387 15.01 5.60 15.75
C ILE A 387 15.79 5.79 14.44
N LEU A 388 16.50 4.78 13.97
CA LEU A 388 17.24 4.86 12.71
C LEU A 388 16.29 4.93 11.51
N VAL A 389 15.17 4.23 11.58
CA VAL A 389 14.10 4.30 10.56
C VAL A 389 13.52 5.71 10.51
N ALA A 390 13.18 6.28 11.66
CA ALA A 390 12.62 7.63 11.76
C ALA A 390 13.60 8.71 11.27
N VAL A 391 14.90 8.59 11.62
CA VAL A 391 15.95 9.51 11.15
C VAL A 391 16.15 9.41 9.64
N ARG A 392 16.23 8.19 9.09
CA ARG A 392 16.38 7.96 7.65
C ARG A 392 15.20 8.53 6.84
N ALA A 393 14.00 8.45 7.41
CA ALA A 393 12.77 8.96 6.79
C ALA A 393 12.53 10.46 7.08
N GLU A 394 13.47 11.16 7.72
CA GLU A 394 13.40 12.59 8.08
C GLU A 394 12.14 12.96 8.90
N ARG A 395 11.67 12.01 9.76
CA ARG A 395 10.46 12.18 10.58
C ARG A 395 10.80 12.78 11.96
N TYR A 396 10.97 14.10 12.02
CA TYR A 396 11.41 14.82 13.24
C TYR A 396 10.53 14.57 14.46
N GLU A 397 9.21 14.56 14.29
CA GLU A 397 8.26 14.32 15.38
C GLU A 397 8.42 12.93 15.98
N LEU A 398 8.53 11.89 15.12
CA LEU A 398 8.78 10.54 15.57
C LEU A 398 10.14 10.39 16.25
N VAL A 399 11.18 11.05 15.76
CA VAL A 399 12.49 11.04 16.40
C VAL A 399 12.40 11.65 17.81
N ARG A 400 11.76 12.81 17.96
CA ARG A 400 11.52 13.41 19.29
C ARG A 400 10.71 12.50 20.20
N LEU A 401 9.64 11.93 19.68
CA LEU A 401 8.79 11.00 20.41
C LEU A 401 9.60 9.81 20.92
N LEU A 402 10.30 9.11 20.04
CA LEU A 402 11.13 7.94 20.40
C LEU A 402 12.20 8.28 21.44
N LEU A 403 12.89 9.41 21.28
CA LEU A 403 13.89 9.89 22.23
C LEU A 403 13.29 10.22 23.61
N SER A 404 12.09 10.78 23.65
CA SER A 404 11.40 11.08 24.92
C SER A 404 11.02 9.82 25.71
N TYR A 405 10.81 8.70 25.00
CA TYR A 405 10.57 7.38 25.59
C TYR A 405 11.86 6.54 25.78
N GLY A 406 13.04 7.15 25.55
CA GLY A 406 14.33 6.57 25.88
C GLY A 406 14.94 5.69 24.77
N ALA A 407 14.57 5.93 23.51
CA ALA A 407 15.26 5.29 22.40
C ALA A 407 16.75 5.65 22.40
N GLU A 408 17.60 4.65 22.17
CA GLU A 408 19.04 4.79 22.15
C GLU A 408 19.50 5.46 20.83
N VAL A 409 20.04 6.68 20.94
CA VAL A 409 20.57 7.43 19.79
C VAL A 409 21.93 6.90 19.32
N ASN A 410 22.70 6.28 20.23
CA ASN A 410 24.05 5.76 19.96
C ASN A 410 24.06 4.30 19.50
N CYS A 411 23.01 3.88 18.82
CA CYS A 411 22.91 2.53 18.28
C CYS A 411 23.71 2.37 16.97
N TYR A 412 24.13 1.12 16.74
CA TYR A 412 24.88 0.71 15.55
C TYR A 412 24.05 -0.28 14.74
N PHE A 413 24.07 -0.09 13.42
CA PHE A 413 23.50 -1.03 12.46
C PHE A 413 24.56 -1.36 11.40
N ASN A 414 25.22 -2.48 11.55
CA ASN A 414 26.43 -2.83 10.81
C ASN A 414 26.17 -3.67 9.55
N ALA A 415 24.92 -3.91 9.20
CA ALA A 415 24.57 -4.76 8.05
C ALA A 415 24.99 -4.16 6.69
N ILE A 416 25.00 -2.81 6.59
CA ILE A 416 25.35 -2.11 5.35
C ILE A 416 26.74 -1.47 5.46
N CYS A 417 27.03 -0.81 6.57
CA CYS A 417 28.27 -0.08 6.77
C CYS A 417 28.70 -0.16 8.24
N ASN A 418 29.84 -0.80 8.48
CA ASN A 418 30.41 -0.91 9.81
C ASN A 418 31.26 0.33 10.11
N THR A 419 30.75 1.25 10.96
CA THR A 419 31.42 2.51 11.29
C THR A 419 31.85 2.57 12.75
N GLN A 420 32.89 3.36 13.04
CA GLN A 420 33.34 3.64 14.42
C GLN A 420 32.39 4.57 15.19
N PHE A 421 31.51 5.26 14.49
CA PHE A 421 30.55 6.22 15.05
C PHE A 421 29.11 5.70 14.90
N PRO A 422 28.17 6.09 15.78
CA PRO A 422 26.80 5.60 15.75
C PRO A 422 26.08 5.90 14.41
N THR A 423 25.28 4.95 13.95
CA THR A 423 24.72 4.92 12.59
C THR A 423 23.80 6.11 12.28
N ALA A 424 23.12 6.68 13.28
CA ALA A 424 22.15 7.74 13.07
C ALA A 424 22.73 8.95 12.28
N LEU A 425 24.01 9.29 12.53
CA LEU A 425 24.66 10.41 11.84
C LEU A 425 24.84 10.16 10.33
N GLN A 426 24.98 8.91 9.90
CA GLN A 426 25.14 8.58 8.48
C GLN A 426 23.93 9.04 7.65
N TYR A 427 22.73 9.01 8.24
CA TYR A 427 21.48 9.38 7.56
C TYR A 427 21.19 10.87 7.57
N CYS A 428 21.81 11.66 8.45
CA CYS A 428 21.49 13.08 8.61
C CYS A 428 22.65 14.06 8.35
N LEU A 429 23.74 13.64 7.72
CA LEU A 429 24.90 14.52 7.42
C LEU A 429 24.53 15.77 6.60
N LYS A 430 23.50 15.68 5.77
CA LYS A 430 23.01 16.80 4.94
C LYS A 430 21.89 17.58 5.61
N ASP A 431 21.43 17.12 6.76
CA ASP A 431 20.33 17.71 7.51
C ASP A 431 20.81 18.26 8.85
N PRO A 432 21.14 19.56 8.92
CA PRO A 432 21.66 20.18 10.14
C PRO A 432 20.62 20.22 11.26
N VAL A 433 19.31 20.21 10.93
CA VAL A 433 18.23 20.23 11.92
C VAL A 433 18.15 18.87 12.62
N MET A 434 18.09 17.78 11.86
CA MET A 434 18.09 16.41 12.39
C MET A 434 19.38 16.12 13.16
N MET A 435 20.53 16.53 12.62
CA MET A 435 21.82 16.36 13.28
C MET A 435 21.86 17.04 14.65
N ARG A 436 21.41 18.30 14.75
CA ARG A 436 21.32 19.00 16.04
C ARG A 436 20.32 18.34 17.00
N LEU A 437 19.19 17.86 16.50
CA LEU A 437 18.22 17.13 17.31
C LEU A 437 18.86 15.89 17.96
N LEU A 438 19.61 15.09 17.20
CA LEU A 438 20.32 13.91 17.73
C LEU A 438 21.42 14.30 18.74
N LEU A 439 22.22 15.32 18.43
CA LEU A 439 23.27 15.82 19.28
C LEU A 439 22.73 16.40 20.61
N ASN A 440 21.64 17.17 20.53
CA ASN A 440 20.91 17.66 21.71
C ASN A 440 20.42 16.51 22.59
N SER A 441 20.09 15.37 21.98
CA SER A 441 19.57 14.19 22.65
C SER A 441 20.64 13.21 23.15
N GLY A 442 21.91 13.57 23.03
CA GLY A 442 23.03 12.80 23.60
C GLY A 442 23.74 11.88 22.60
N TYR A 443 23.70 12.19 21.31
CA TYR A 443 24.56 11.53 20.33
C TYR A 443 26.04 11.73 20.69
N ASP A 444 26.82 10.65 20.68
CA ASP A 444 28.25 10.67 21.06
C ASP A 444 29.10 11.22 19.91
N ALA A 445 29.25 12.55 19.88
CA ALA A 445 30.07 13.25 18.90
C ALA A 445 31.57 12.91 18.99
N TYR A 446 32.06 12.47 20.16
CA TYR A 446 33.46 12.08 20.32
C TYR A 446 33.86 10.93 19.39
N LYS A 447 32.96 10.01 19.12
CA LYS A 447 33.20 8.87 18.23
C LYS A 447 33.59 9.27 16.81
N CYS A 448 33.17 10.45 16.35
CA CYS A 448 33.53 10.99 15.05
C CYS A 448 35.01 11.44 14.95
N PHE A 449 35.66 11.70 16.11
CA PHE A 449 37.06 12.15 16.15
C PHE A 449 38.04 11.05 16.58
N GLN A 450 37.54 9.83 16.86
CA GLN A 450 38.36 8.68 17.22
C GLN A 450 38.79 7.94 15.95
N CYS A 451 39.99 8.23 15.43
CA CYS A 451 40.57 7.48 14.32
C CYS A 451 42.08 7.27 14.56
N CYS A 452 42.63 6.23 13.94
CA CYS A 452 44.03 5.83 14.13
C CYS A 452 45.00 6.48 13.13
N HIS A 453 44.56 7.39 12.29
CA HIS A 453 45.37 7.97 11.21
C HIS A 453 46.34 9.03 11.73
N GLY A 454 47.64 8.78 11.58
CA GLY A 454 48.67 9.82 11.68
C GLY A 454 49.30 10.06 13.04
N TYR A 455 49.20 9.14 13.99
CA TYR A 455 50.06 9.16 15.19
C TYR A 455 51.39 8.45 14.88
N SER A 456 52.45 9.22 14.62
CA SER A 456 53.80 8.72 14.55
C SER A 456 54.25 8.21 15.93
N GLU A 457 55.08 7.18 15.94
CA GLU A 457 55.49 6.36 17.12
C GLU A 457 56.32 7.10 18.18
N GLU A 458 56.37 8.40 18.23
CA GLU A 458 57.31 9.15 19.07
C GLU A 458 56.64 9.95 20.19
N THR A 459 55.80 9.38 21.05
CA THR A 459 55.59 9.95 22.40
C THR A 459 54.88 8.98 23.34
N ASP A 460 55.56 8.70 24.47
CA ASP A 460 55.09 8.27 25.78
C ASP A 460 54.49 6.86 25.96
N SER A 461 55.13 6.09 26.84
CA SER A 461 54.86 4.68 27.15
C SER A 461 53.48 4.41 27.78
N THR A 462 52.88 5.40 28.43
CA THR A 462 51.54 5.28 29.02
C THR A 462 50.43 5.30 27.98
N TRP A 463 50.61 5.95 26.84
CA TRP A 463 49.72 5.93 25.72
C TRP A 463 49.79 4.62 24.92
N LYS A 464 50.92 3.93 24.92
CA LYS A 464 51.10 2.64 24.23
C LYS A 464 50.27 1.52 24.84
N GLU A 465 50.02 1.51 26.14
CA GLU A 465 49.18 0.49 26.79
C GLU A 465 47.69 0.72 26.54
N LEU A 466 47.22 1.97 26.60
CA LEU A 466 45.85 2.35 26.23
C LEU A 466 45.58 2.14 24.74
N HIS A 467 46.57 2.42 23.89
CA HIS A 467 46.48 2.23 22.44
C HIS A 467 46.47 0.76 22.06
N ASN A 468 47.25 -0.10 22.70
CA ASN A 468 47.23 -1.54 22.48
C ASN A 468 45.92 -2.20 22.92
N GLN A 469 45.25 -1.69 23.95
CA GLN A 469 43.90 -2.14 24.30
C GLN A 469 42.86 -1.66 23.26
N ALA A 470 42.95 -0.42 22.80
CA ALA A 470 42.10 0.10 21.72
C ALA A 470 42.35 -0.65 20.39
N TYR A 471 43.63 -0.92 20.05
CA TYR A 471 43.99 -1.67 18.84
C TYR A 471 43.46 -3.11 18.83
N ARG A 472 43.40 -3.79 20.00
CA ARG A 472 42.79 -5.13 20.13
C ARG A 472 41.26 -5.12 19.97
N ILE A 473 40.61 -4.02 20.32
CA ILE A 473 39.14 -3.84 20.16
C ILE A 473 38.77 -3.45 18.72
N TYR A 474 39.65 -2.71 18.02
CA TYR A 474 39.41 -2.15 16.69
C TYR A 474 40.06 -2.96 15.54
N SER A 475 40.72 -4.06 15.80
CA SER A 475 41.31 -4.93 14.77
C SER A 475 40.31 -5.84 14.05
N GLN A 476 39.02 -5.46 13.98
CA GLN A 476 38.12 -6.07 13.01
C GLN A 476 38.40 -5.46 11.63
N PRO A 477 38.74 -6.28 10.62
CA PRO A 477 38.91 -5.80 9.28
C PRO A 477 37.57 -5.21 8.81
N ASN A 478 37.56 -3.96 8.32
CA ASN A 478 36.47 -3.22 7.70
C ASN A 478 35.62 -2.29 8.59
N VAL A 479 36.15 -1.77 9.70
CA VAL A 479 35.44 -0.68 10.43
C VAL A 479 35.87 0.67 9.85
N ILE A 480 34.94 1.45 9.33
CA ILE A 480 35.16 2.75 8.67
C ILE A 480 35.14 3.86 9.72
N SER A 481 36.22 4.66 9.78
CA SER A 481 36.29 5.86 10.61
C SER A 481 35.47 7.02 9.99
N PHE A 482 35.11 8.01 10.81
CA PHE A 482 34.36 9.19 10.31
C PHE A 482 35.13 9.93 9.21
N CYS A 483 36.43 10.13 9.36
CA CYS A 483 37.25 10.83 8.36
C CYS A 483 37.29 10.09 7.02
N GLU A 484 37.27 8.75 7.00
CA GLU A 484 37.17 7.95 5.79
C GLU A 484 35.77 8.04 5.19
N TYR A 485 34.74 7.90 6.02
CA TYR A 485 33.35 7.98 5.59
C TYR A 485 33.02 9.31 4.89
N VAL A 486 33.48 10.43 5.42
CA VAL A 486 33.22 11.77 4.84
C VAL A 486 34.20 12.16 3.73
N SER A 487 35.20 11.33 3.43
CA SER A 487 36.18 11.60 2.36
C SER A 487 35.64 11.35 0.97
N VAL A 488 34.49 10.68 0.84
CA VAL A 488 33.84 10.40 -0.45
C VAL A 488 33.40 11.72 -1.13
N SER A 489 33.60 11.79 -2.42
CA SER A 489 33.48 13.04 -3.22
C SER A 489 32.14 13.78 -3.03
N TRP A 490 31.04 13.03 -2.89
CA TRP A 490 29.68 13.58 -2.76
C TRP A 490 29.34 14.06 -1.33
N LEU A 491 30.18 13.78 -0.32
CA LEU A 491 30.02 14.26 1.07
C LEU A 491 30.98 15.40 1.41
N THR A 492 32.09 15.55 0.71
CA THR A 492 33.12 16.54 1.07
C THR A 492 32.61 17.96 1.20
N HIS A 493 31.55 18.34 0.50
CA HIS A 493 30.98 19.68 0.52
C HIS A 493 30.26 20.03 1.85
N VAL A 494 29.76 19.03 2.58
CA VAL A 494 29.03 19.23 3.86
C VAL A 494 29.93 19.07 5.09
N VAL A 495 31.14 18.52 4.91
CA VAL A 495 32.03 18.16 6.04
C VAL A 495 32.37 19.34 6.95
N GLY A 496 32.60 20.53 6.39
CA GLY A 496 32.91 21.73 7.17
C GLY A 496 31.82 22.05 8.18
N GLY A 497 30.57 22.19 7.70
CA GLY A 497 29.41 22.47 8.55
C GLY A 497 29.12 21.35 9.57
N VAL A 498 29.29 20.09 9.16
CA VAL A 498 29.13 18.93 10.05
C VAL A 498 30.15 18.98 11.19
N VAL A 499 31.44 19.10 10.88
CA VAL A 499 32.51 19.15 11.91
C VAL A 499 32.33 20.37 12.80
N ARG A 500 32.03 21.55 12.23
CA ARG A 500 31.74 22.76 13.00
C ARG A 500 30.63 22.50 14.03
N THR A 501 29.57 21.84 13.61
CA THR A 501 28.44 21.51 14.49
C THR A 501 28.83 20.49 15.56
N LEU A 502 29.55 19.41 15.20
CA LEU A 502 30.02 18.40 16.15
C LEU A 502 30.90 19.01 17.26
N LEU A 503 31.70 20.05 16.93
CA LEU A 503 32.56 20.72 17.88
C LEU A 503 31.78 21.43 19.01
N ASP A 504 30.53 21.79 18.84
CA ASP A 504 29.67 22.35 19.90
C ASP A 504 29.34 21.30 21.00
N TYR A 505 29.56 20.02 20.73
CA TYR A 505 29.18 18.90 21.61
C TYR A 505 30.35 18.07 22.13
N VAL A 506 31.58 18.56 21.96
CA VAL A 506 32.79 17.91 22.48
C VAL A 506 33.64 18.91 23.25
N ILE A 507 34.41 18.42 24.25
CA ILE A 507 35.27 19.28 25.07
C ILE A 507 36.59 19.55 24.35
N HIS A 508 37.34 18.51 24.07
CA HIS A 508 38.63 18.56 23.41
C HIS A 508 38.78 17.41 22.44
N VAL A 509 39.16 17.72 21.23
CA VAL A 509 39.38 16.69 20.20
C VAL A 509 40.58 17.06 19.34
N ASN A 510 41.26 16.02 18.84
CA ASN A 510 42.32 16.16 17.87
C ASN A 510 41.77 15.79 16.47
N ILE A 511 41.99 16.64 15.49
CA ILE A 511 41.61 16.36 14.11
C ILE A 511 42.76 15.61 13.44
N CYS A 512 42.47 14.40 12.95
CA CYS A 512 43.45 13.59 12.25
C CYS A 512 43.89 14.22 10.92
N PRO A 513 45.08 13.88 10.36
CA PRO A 513 45.60 14.45 9.13
C PRO A 513 44.67 14.28 7.92
N ASN A 514 43.94 13.16 7.85
CA ASN A 514 43.00 12.91 6.75
C ASN A 514 41.81 13.87 6.79
N LEU A 515 41.17 14.03 7.95
CA LEU A 515 40.07 14.96 8.13
C LEU A 515 40.52 16.41 7.95
N ARG A 516 41.70 16.77 8.47
CA ARG A 516 42.30 18.09 8.31
C ARG A 516 42.47 18.47 6.84
N ARG A 517 43.01 17.57 6.00
CA ARG A 517 43.21 17.81 4.55
C ARG A 517 41.89 18.13 3.83
N ILE A 518 40.77 17.54 4.27
CA ILE A 518 39.45 17.83 3.70
C ILE A 518 38.98 19.21 4.17
N LEU A 519 39.14 19.51 5.46
CA LEU A 519 38.65 20.74 6.09
C LEU A 519 39.39 21.98 5.63
N GLU A 520 40.72 21.90 5.41
CA GLU A 520 41.54 23.02 4.91
C GLU A 520 41.03 23.62 3.59
N ARG A 521 40.22 22.87 2.86
CA ARG A 521 39.60 23.31 1.59
C ARG A 521 38.19 23.86 1.79
N ARG A 522 37.70 24.04 3.03
CA ARG A 522 36.34 24.45 3.35
C ARG A 522 36.31 25.85 3.94
N PRO A 523 35.24 26.62 3.69
CA PRO A 523 35.11 27.98 4.23
C PRO A 523 35.06 28.00 5.76
N GLU A 524 34.56 26.93 6.39
CA GLU A 524 34.45 26.83 7.86
C GLU A 524 35.79 26.54 8.56
N TRP A 525 36.87 26.34 7.81
CA TRP A 525 38.15 25.92 8.38
C TRP A 525 38.74 26.94 9.38
N GLU A 526 38.69 28.23 9.06
CA GLU A 526 39.21 29.26 9.96
C GLU A 526 38.47 29.28 11.30
N GLU A 527 37.14 29.17 11.29
CA GLU A 527 36.31 29.07 12.48
C GLU A 527 36.62 27.80 13.29
N ILE A 528 36.73 26.66 12.61
CA ILE A 528 37.11 25.39 13.23
C ILE A 528 38.47 25.50 13.92
N LEU A 529 39.47 26.11 13.26
CA LEU A 529 40.79 26.29 13.80
C LEU A 529 40.79 27.20 15.03
N ASP A 530 39.99 28.27 15.00
CA ASP A 530 39.80 29.17 16.14
C ASP A 530 39.21 28.42 17.34
N ILE A 531 38.22 27.59 17.12
CA ILE A 531 37.58 26.76 18.16
C ILE A 531 38.58 25.75 18.78
N LEU A 532 39.43 25.15 17.95
CA LEU A 532 40.42 24.15 18.41
C LEU A 532 41.61 24.78 19.14
N SER A 533 42.00 25.99 18.79
CA SER A 533 43.15 26.68 19.37
C SER A 533 42.86 27.36 20.71
N LYS A 534 41.57 27.65 21.01
CA LYS A 534 41.16 28.36 22.22
C LYS A 534 40.64 27.38 23.28
N PRO A 535 40.89 27.65 24.58
CA PRO A 535 40.29 26.87 25.64
C PRO A 535 38.76 27.04 25.65
N ARG A 536 38.03 25.96 25.87
CA ARG A 536 36.58 25.99 25.99
C ARG A 536 36.12 26.84 27.19
N SER A 537 34.99 27.51 27.05
CA SER A 537 34.41 28.28 28.17
C SER A 537 34.04 27.34 29.34
N LEU A 538 34.14 27.86 30.57
CA LEU A 538 33.75 27.11 31.76
C LEU A 538 32.28 26.66 31.69
N GLN A 539 31.40 27.45 31.11
CA GLN A 539 30.00 27.09 30.90
C GLN A 539 29.88 25.83 30.01
N HIS A 540 30.63 25.75 28.92
CA HIS A 540 30.66 24.60 28.03
C HIS A 540 31.14 23.35 28.77
N LEU A 541 32.25 23.45 29.53
CA LEU A 541 32.77 22.34 30.33
C LEU A 541 31.76 21.84 31.36
N CYS A 542 31.14 22.76 32.11
CA CYS A 542 30.12 22.42 33.10
C CYS A 542 28.90 21.75 32.47
N ARG A 543 28.44 22.21 31.27
CA ARG A 543 27.34 21.55 30.54
C ARG A 543 27.65 20.08 30.29
N HIS A 544 28.81 19.79 29.76
CA HIS A 544 29.23 18.42 29.47
C HIS A 544 29.27 17.52 30.70
N VAL A 545 29.88 18.01 31.79
CA VAL A 545 29.94 17.26 33.05
C VAL A 545 28.55 16.99 33.61
N VAL A 546 27.68 17.99 33.67
CA VAL A 546 26.32 17.83 34.22
C VAL A 546 25.51 16.86 33.36
N ARG A 547 25.55 17.00 32.02
CA ARG A 547 24.84 16.11 31.10
C ARG A 547 25.35 14.67 31.21
N GLY A 548 26.65 14.45 31.39
CA GLY A 548 27.23 13.12 31.54
C GLY A 548 26.74 12.36 32.80
N HIS A 549 26.22 13.09 33.80
CA HIS A 549 25.63 12.52 35.02
C HIS A 549 24.10 12.43 34.96
N MET A 550 23.46 12.93 33.92
CA MET A 550 22.01 12.84 33.72
C MET A 550 21.64 11.68 32.81
N SER A 551 20.51 11.01 33.11
CA SER A 551 20.03 9.96 32.21
C SER A 551 19.57 10.56 30.86
N PRO A 552 19.77 9.87 29.74
CA PRO A 552 19.25 10.29 28.44
C PRO A 552 17.73 10.56 28.46
N ARG A 553 16.99 9.73 29.20
CA ARG A 553 15.55 9.90 29.38
C ARG A 553 15.20 11.23 30.07
N THR A 554 15.96 11.63 31.09
CA THR A 554 15.74 12.91 31.78
C THR A 554 16.00 14.09 30.85
N LEU A 555 17.06 14.01 30.03
CA LEU A 555 17.43 15.07 29.08
C LEU A 555 16.41 15.23 27.96
N ASN A 556 15.85 14.12 27.47
CA ASN A 556 14.99 14.09 26.26
C ASN A 556 13.49 14.17 26.57
N CYS A 557 13.08 13.96 27.83
CA CYS A 557 11.67 14.04 28.24
C CYS A 557 11.38 15.37 28.94
N PRO A 558 10.60 16.28 28.34
CA PRO A 558 10.26 17.58 28.96
C PRO A 558 9.61 17.43 30.33
N LYS A 559 8.74 16.42 30.51
CA LYS A 559 8.09 16.13 31.80
C LYS A 559 9.11 15.71 32.86
N ALA A 560 10.08 14.87 32.50
CA ALA A 560 11.14 14.43 33.40
C ALA A 560 12.09 15.59 33.73
N MET A 561 12.48 16.40 32.74
CA MET A 561 13.32 17.58 32.95
C MET A 561 12.58 18.62 33.83
N ALA A 562 11.28 18.76 33.75
CA ALA A 562 10.51 19.66 34.59
C ALA A 562 10.64 19.32 36.08
N THR A 563 10.78 18.06 36.47
CA THR A 563 10.92 17.62 37.88
C THR A 563 12.32 17.87 38.47
N VAL A 564 13.33 18.09 37.63
CA VAL A 564 14.69 18.34 38.10
C VAL A 564 14.73 19.71 38.80
N PRO A 565 15.35 19.85 40.00
CA PRO A 565 15.34 21.08 40.78
C PRO A 565 16.36 22.12 40.28
N PHE A 566 16.36 22.40 38.97
CA PHE A 566 17.20 23.42 38.36
C PHE A 566 16.36 24.63 37.92
N PRO A 567 16.94 25.85 37.94
CA PRO A 567 16.31 27.03 37.37
C PRO A 567 16.01 26.85 35.86
N PRO A 568 14.94 27.49 35.32
CA PRO A 568 14.55 27.31 33.91
C PRO A 568 15.69 27.62 32.92
N ARG A 569 16.47 28.70 33.18
CA ARG A 569 17.63 29.04 32.33
C ARG A 569 18.69 27.94 32.28
N LEU A 570 18.93 27.25 33.41
CA LEU A 570 19.87 26.14 33.45
C LEU A 570 19.31 24.91 32.75
N LYS A 571 18.01 24.64 32.89
CA LYS A 571 17.34 23.55 32.13
C LYS A 571 17.48 23.77 30.62
N ASN A 572 17.14 24.97 30.14
CA ASN A 572 17.27 25.33 28.73
C ASN A 572 18.72 25.20 28.24
N TYR A 573 19.67 25.64 29.05
CA TYR A 573 21.08 25.51 28.72
C TYR A 573 21.55 24.05 28.64
N LEU A 574 21.09 23.20 29.56
CA LEU A 574 21.43 21.76 29.57
C LEU A 574 20.77 20.97 28.42
N THR A 575 19.58 21.37 28.02
CA THR A 575 18.86 20.72 26.89
C THR A 575 19.28 21.27 25.53
N TYR A 576 20.20 22.22 25.46
CA TYR A 576 20.59 22.89 24.22
C TYR A 576 19.41 23.57 23.51
N SER A 577 18.46 24.16 24.26
CA SER A 577 17.28 24.82 23.68
C SER A 577 17.65 25.92 22.68
N ASP A 578 18.80 26.60 22.88
CA ASP A 578 19.31 27.62 21.97
C ASP A 578 19.75 27.05 20.60
N PHE A 579 19.94 25.75 20.52
CA PHE A 579 20.32 25.01 19.29
C PHE A 579 19.20 24.12 18.76
N ASP A 580 18.00 24.18 19.33
CA ASP A 580 16.85 23.39 18.86
C ASP A 580 16.18 24.09 17.67
N LEU A 581 16.71 23.84 16.48
CA LEU A 581 16.20 24.42 15.24
C LEU A 581 14.80 23.94 14.88
N PHE A 582 14.41 22.74 15.33
CA PHE A 582 13.08 22.19 15.07
C PHE A 582 11.99 22.85 15.93
N GLY A 583 12.33 23.27 17.16
CA GLY A 583 11.39 23.93 18.06
C GLY A 583 11.17 25.41 17.77
N MET A 584 11.96 25.99 16.86
CA MET A 584 11.85 27.40 16.45
C MET A 584 11.03 27.60 15.17
N THR A 585 10.65 26.51 14.50
CA THR A 585 9.75 26.51 13.32
C THR A 585 8.34 26.15 13.71
#